data_7d82c075db78cefb084586bff4b8a0c0
#
_entry.id   7d82c075db78cefb084586bff4b8a0c0
#
_cell.length_a   1.000
_cell.length_b   1.000
_cell.length_c   1.000
_cell.angle_alpha   90.00
_cell.angle_beta   90.00
_cell.angle_gamma   90.00
#
_symmetry.space_group_name_H-M   'P 1'
#
loop_
_entity.id
_entity.type
_entity.pdbx_description
1 polymer ?
#
loop_
_entity_poly.entity_id
_entity_poly.type
_entity_poly.pdbx_seq_one_letter_code
_entity_poly.pdbx_strand_id
1 'polypeptide(L)'
;YGNLDFEPIISNECDCYARCYVRTQELFQSVDLIRQAIAKIPAGEISAPVKGFPKGEYFMRVEQPRGEGLYYVKGNGTKFLDRVRVRTPTFANLPAMLKTLKGAQLADVPILILTIDPCISCTER
;
A
#
# COMPACT_ATOMS: atom_id res chain seq x y z
N TYR A 1 10.35 2.63 -7.22
CA TYR A 1 10.02 3.97 -7.70
C TYR A 1 11.27 4.72 -8.19
N GLY A 2 12.45 4.52 -7.59
CA GLY A 2 13.68 5.21 -8.02
C GLY A 2 14.10 5.01 -9.48
N ASN A 3 13.52 4.04 -10.18
CA ASN A 3 13.76 3.78 -11.60
C ASN A 3 12.64 4.27 -12.51
N LEU A 4 11.61 4.89 -11.95
CA LEU A 4 10.44 5.40 -12.65
C LEU A 4 10.33 6.90 -12.43
N ASP A 5 9.67 7.57 -13.35
CA ASP A 5 9.38 9.00 -13.25
C ASP A 5 8.16 9.18 -12.34
N PHE A 6 8.43 9.32 -11.06
CA PHE A 6 7.42 9.40 -10.01
C PHE A 6 7.59 10.70 -9.21
N GLU A 7 6.51 11.46 -9.09
CA GLU A 7 6.44 12.64 -8.23
C GLU A 7 5.22 12.55 -7.30
N PRO A 8 5.38 12.83 -5.99
CA PRO A 8 4.25 12.88 -5.07
C PRO A 8 3.25 13.97 -5.47
N ILE A 9 1.99 13.59 -5.59
CA ILE A 9 0.92 14.56 -5.88
C ILE A 9 0.44 15.16 -4.57
N ILE A 10 0.49 16.48 -4.47
CA ILE A 10 0.14 17.22 -3.26
C ILE A 10 -0.91 18.30 -3.56
N SER A 11 -1.69 18.65 -2.54
CA SER A 11 -2.57 19.83 -2.51
C SER A 11 -2.50 20.50 -1.14
N ASN A 12 -2.58 21.83 -1.11
CA ASN A 12 -2.53 22.64 0.12
C ASN A 12 -3.91 23.11 0.58
N GLU A 13 -4.98 22.80 -0.14
CA GLU A 13 -6.34 23.26 0.16
C GLU A 13 -6.92 22.67 1.45
N CYS A 14 -6.44 21.50 1.88
CA CYS A 14 -6.80 20.82 3.13
C CYS A 14 -8.30 20.52 3.31
N ASP A 15 -9.07 20.45 2.23
CA ASP A 15 -10.50 20.16 2.22
C ASP A 15 -10.82 18.79 1.59
N CYS A 16 -12.10 18.45 1.57
CA CYS A 16 -12.59 17.17 1.02
C CYS A 16 -12.38 17.09 -0.49
N TYR A 17 -12.53 18.21 -1.21
CA TYR A 17 -12.31 18.28 -2.65
C TYR A 17 -10.83 18.04 -3.00
N ALA A 18 -9.92 18.68 -2.29
CA ALA A 18 -8.48 18.49 -2.48
C ALA A 18 -8.06 17.03 -2.29
N ARG A 19 -8.65 16.34 -1.32
CA ARG A 19 -8.40 14.90 -1.11
C ARG A 19 -8.83 14.07 -2.32
N CYS A 20 -10.01 14.33 -2.88
CA CYS A 20 -10.49 13.68 -4.10
C CYS A 20 -9.62 14.02 -5.30
N TYR A 21 -9.22 15.27 -5.43
CA TYR A 21 -8.35 15.73 -6.51
C TYR A 21 -7.01 14.98 -6.50
N VAL A 22 -6.34 14.92 -5.35
CA VAL A 22 -5.08 14.18 -5.20
C VAL A 22 -5.26 12.73 -5.62
N ARG A 23 -6.29 12.02 -5.12
CA ARG A 23 -6.57 10.63 -5.50
C ARG A 23 -6.81 10.44 -6.99
N THR A 24 -7.51 11.37 -7.61
CA THR A 24 -7.76 11.33 -9.05
C THR A 24 -6.47 11.51 -9.85
N GLN A 25 -5.62 12.43 -9.44
CA GLN A 25 -4.32 12.65 -10.10
C GLN A 25 -3.37 11.45 -9.89
N GLU A 26 -3.38 10.81 -8.72
CA GLU A 26 -2.63 9.57 -8.47
C GLU A 26 -3.05 8.43 -9.41
N LEU A 27 -4.32 8.36 -9.84
CA LEU A 27 -4.75 7.37 -10.83
C LEU A 27 -4.10 7.60 -12.20
N PHE A 28 -4.03 8.85 -12.66
CA PHE A 28 -3.35 9.17 -13.92
C PHE A 28 -1.85 8.84 -13.85
N GLN A 29 -1.19 9.23 -12.76
CA GLN A 29 0.21 8.88 -12.53
C GLN A 29 0.41 7.37 -12.48
N SER A 30 -0.49 6.61 -11.85
CA SER A 30 -0.41 5.15 -11.79
C SER A 30 -0.46 4.51 -13.17
N VAL A 31 -1.32 5.02 -14.06
CA VAL A 31 -1.38 4.56 -15.46
C VAL A 31 -0.06 4.83 -16.18
N ASP A 32 0.54 5.99 -15.95
CA ASP A 32 1.82 6.32 -16.57
C ASP A 32 2.96 5.46 -16.03
N LEU A 33 3.02 5.24 -14.72
CA LEU A 33 3.99 4.33 -14.09
C LEU A 33 3.86 2.89 -14.62
N ILE A 34 2.64 2.40 -14.86
CA ILE A 34 2.42 1.08 -15.48
C ILE A 34 3.02 1.05 -16.89
N ARG A 35 2.80 2.08 -17.71
CA ARG A 35 3.39 2.17 -19.05
C ARG A 35 4.92 2.18 -19.01
N GLN A 36 5.50 2.94 -18.09
CA GLN A 36 6.95 2.97 -17.89
C GLN A 36 7.48 1.60 -17.43
N ALA A 37 6.79 0.94 -16.51
CA ALA A 37 7.17 -0.39 -16.02
C ALA A 37 7.15 -1.43 -17.15
N ILE A 38 6.10 -1.43 -17.98
CA ILE A 38 6.00 -2.33 -19.13
C ILE A 38 7.15 -2.09 -20.12
N ALA A 39 7.50 -0.83 -20.37
CA ALA A 39 8.59 -0.50 -21.29
C ALA A 39 9.98 -0.87 -20.75
N LYS A 40 10.15 -0.91 -19.42
CA LYS A 40 11.44 -1.15 -18.75
C LYS A 40 11.59 -2.59 -18.24
N ILE A 41 10.54 -3.41 -18.25
CA ILE A 41 10.60 -4.78 -17.74
C ILE A 41 11.62 -5.60 -18.54
N PRO A 42 12.63 -6.21 -17.90
CA PRO A 42 13.61 -7.03 -18.61
C PRO A 42 12.96 -8.33 -19.11
N ALA A 43 13.41 -8.81 -20.26
CA ALA A 43 13.10 -10.16 -20.70
C ALA A 43 13.79 -11.18 -19.77
N GLY A 44 13.14 -12.29 -19.46
CA GLY A 44 13.69 -13.33 -18.62
C GLY A 44 12.66 -14.32 -18.12
N GLU A 45 13.09 -15.24 -17.27
CA GLU A 45 12.22 -16.20 -16.62
C GLU A 45 11.28 -15.49 -15.63
N ILE A 46 10.00 -15.84 -15.67
CA ILE A 46 8.97 -15.27 -14.79
C ILE A 46 8.90 -15.94 -13.42
N SER A 47 9.62 -17.02 -13.23
CA SER A 47 9.71 -17.73 -11.96
C SER A 47 11.11 -18.31 -11.75
N ALA A 48 11.50 -18.38 -10.48
CA ALA A 48 12.73 -19.05 -10.07
C ALA A 48 12.38 -20.29 -9.24
N PRO A 49 12.99 -21.46 -9.50
CA PRO A 49 12.79 -22.65 -8.68
C PRO A 49 13.36 -22.41 -7.27
N VAL A 50 12.52 -22.51 -6.25
CA VAL A 50 12.95 -22.41 -4.85
C VAL A 50 13.00 -23.81 -4.27
N LYS A 51 14.16 -24.21 -3.72
CA LYS A 51 14.38 -25.49 -3.05
C LYS A 51 14.63 -25.27 -1.56
N GLY A 52 14.15 -26.20 -0.75
CA GLY A 52 14.31 -26.17 0.71
C GLY A 52 13.18 -25.40 1.41
N PHE A 53 13.34 -25.22 2.70
CA PHE A 53 12.39 -24.56 3.57
C PHE A 53 13.00 -23.32 4.22
N PRO A 54 12.21 -22.29 4.51
CA PRO A 54 12.70 -21.07 5.13
C PRO A 54 13.25 -21.36 6.53
N LYS A 55 14.44 -20.81 6.82
CA LYS A 55 15.08 -20.87 8.12
C LYS A 55 15.60 -19.50 8.50
N GLY A 56 15.36 -19.09 9.74
CA GLY A 56 15.76 -17.77 10.25
C GLY A 56 14.62 -16.79 10.30
N GLU A 57 14.94 -15.54 10.54
CA GLU A 57 13.97 -14.46 10.71
C GLU A 57 14.19 -13.41 9.64
N TYR A 58 13.09 -12.93 9.07
CA TYR A 58 13.09 -11.88 8.04
C TYR A 58 12.07 -10.83 8.38
N PHE A 59 12.46 -9.59 8.21
CA PHE A 59 11.60 -8.42 8.32
C PHE A 59 11.70 -7.64 7.02
N MET A 60 10.56 -7.33 6.42
CA MET A 60 10.50 -6.60 5.16
C MET A 60 9.40 -5.53 5.21
N ARG A 61 9.70 -4.39 4.63
CA ARG A 61 8.76 -3.32 4.33
C ARG A 61 8.57 -3.26 2.82
N VAL A 62 7.34 -3.20 2.38
CA VAL A 62 7.01 -3.10 0.95
C VAL A 62 5.98 -2.02 0.73
N GLU A 63 6.12 -1.31 -0.39
CA GLU A 63 5.08 -0.41 -0.88
C GLU A 63 3.90 -1.23 -1.36
N GLN A 64 2.71 -0.85 -0.92
CA GLN A 64 1.43 -1.40 -1.37
C GLN A 64 0.54 -0.26 -1.85
N PRO A 65 -0.51 -0.52 -2.66
CA PRO A 65 -1.35 0.55 -3.22
C PRO A 65 -1.92 1.53 -2.18
N ARG A 66 -2.10 1.08 -0.94
CA ARG A 66 -2.70 1.86 0.16
C ARG A 66 -1.70 2.39 1.18
N GLY A 67 -0.42 2.16 0.94
CA GLY A 67 0.68 2.57 1.80
C GLY A 67 1.62 1.41 2.18
N GLU A 68 2.38 1.57 3.25
CA GLU A 68 3.39 0.61 3.66
C GLU A 68 2.81 -0.65 4.29
N GLY A 69 3.19 -1.81 3.78
CA GLY A 69 3.01 -3.12 4.40
C GLY A 69 4.27 -3.58 5.13
N LEU A 70 4.12 -4.12 6.33
CA LEU A 70 5.20 -4.72 7.11
C LEU A 70 4.98 -6.23 7.20
N TYR A 71 6.02 -6.99 6.93
CA TYR A 71 6.01 -8.44 7.01
C TYR A 71 7.16 -8.91 7.91
N TYR A 72 6.81 -9.68 8.92
CA TYR A 72 7.76 -10.44 9.72
C TYR A 72 7.48 -11.92 9.57
N VAL A 73 8.51 -12.69 9.23
CA VAL A 73 8.41 -14.13 9.01
C VAL A 73 9.54 -14.82 9.77
N LYS A 74 9.19 -15.86 10.54
CA LYS A 74 10.16 -16.76 11.19
C LYS A 74 9.98 -18.17 10.67
N GLY A 75 11.03 -18.68 10.02
CA GLY A 75 11.10 -20.04 9.52
C GLY A 75 11.99 -20.92 10.41
N ASN A 76 11.63 -22.19 10.53
CA ASN A 76 12.35 -23.18 11.35
C ASN A 76 13.04 -24.28 10.54
N GLY A 77 13.11 -24.15 9.22
CA GLY A 77 13.67 -25.16 8.32
C GLY A 77 12.71 -26.29 7.98
N THR A 78 11.42 -26.13 8.26
CA THR A 78 10.36 -27.04 7.84
C THR A 78 9.37 -26.33 6.90
N LYS A 79 8.37 -27.05 6.41
CA LYS A 79 7.28 -26.47 5.60
C LYS A 79 6.32 -25.55 6.39
N PHE A 80 6.42 -25.55 7.70
CA PHE A 80 5.61 -24.69 8.58
C PHE A 80 6.47 -23.55 9.13
N LEU A 81 5.87 -22.38 9.21
CA LEU A 81 6.50 -21.21 9.81
C LEU A 81 6.24 -21.18 11.31
N ASP A 82 7.22 -20.80 12.12
CA ASP A 82 7.04 -20.60 13.56
C ASP A 82 6.18 -19.36 13.83
N ARG A 83 6.34 -18.33 13.01
CA ARG A 83 5.60 -17.09 13.18
C ARG A 83 5.49 -16.30 11.89
N VAL A 84 4.32 -15.70 11.68
CA VAL A 84 4.07 -14.68 10.67
C VAL A 84 3.36 -13.51 11.34
N ARG A 85 3.82 -12.30 11.05
CA ARG A 85 3.15 -11.06 11.41
C ARG A 85 3.06 -10.16 10.19
N VAL A 86 1.87 -9.62 9.97
CA VAL A 86 1.63 -8.66 8.89
C VAL A 86 0.97 -7.43 9.49
N ARG A 87 1.52 -6.26 9.18
CA ARG A 87 0.87 -4.98 9.46
C ARG A 87 0.48 -4.36 8.12
N THR A 88 -0.78 -4.22 7.90
CA THR A 88 -1.35 -3.72 6.67
C THR A 88 -1.47 -2.20 6.66
N PRO A 89 -1.43 -1.53 5.50
CA PRO A 89 -1.50 -0.07 5.43
C PRO A 89 -2.85 0.49 5.89
N THR A 90 -3.97 -0.14 5.57
CA THR A 90 -5.29 0.36 6.00
C THR A 90 -5.40 0.46 7.52
N PHE A 91 -4.96 -0.56 8.25
CA PHE A 91 -4.96 -0.54 9.71
C PHE A 91 -4.12 0.63 10.26
N ALA A 92 -2.98 0.90 9.64
CA ALA A 92 -2.11 2.03 10.01
C ALA A 92 -2.77 3.40 9.74
N ASN A 93 -3.66 3.50 8.75
CA ASN A 93 -4.32 4.74 8.35
C ASN A 93 -5.60 5.05 9.16
N LEU A 94 -6.16 4.07 9.91
CA LEU A 94 -7.39 4.27 10.68
C LEU A 94 -7.32 5.43 11.69
N PRO A 95 -6.26 5.62 12.48
CA PRO A 95 -6.17 6.75 13.40
C PRO A 95 -6.24 8.12 12.70
N ALA A 96 -5.59 8.24 11.53
CA ALA A 96 -5.65 9.46 10.73
C ALA A 96 -7.07 9.70 10.17
N MET A 97 -7.74 8.64 9.71
CA MET A 97 -9.13 8.71 9.26
C MET A 97 -10.06 9.21 10.37
N LEU A 98 -9.98 8.63 11.56
CA LEU A 98 -10.81 9.06 12.71
C LEU A 98 -10.57 10.53 13.07
N LYS A 99 -9.33 10.99 12.91
CA LYS A 99 -9.00 12.41 13.13
C LYS A 99 -9.67 13.33 12.10
N THR A 100 -9.71 12.92 10.82
CA THR A 100 -10.32 13.72 9.76
C THR A 100 -11.85 13.73 9.83
N LEU A 101 -12.47 12.69 10.37
CA LEU A 101 -13.93 12.61 10.53
C LEU A 101 -14.45 13.52 11.65
N LYS A 102 -13.62 13.89 12.60
CA LYS A 102 -14.04 14.74 13.71
C LYS A 102 -14.35 16.16 13.24
N GLY A 103 -15.62 16.55 13.32
CA GLY A 103 -16.12 17.86 12.89
C GLY A 103 -16.45 17.94 11.39
N ALA A 104 -16.33 16.84 10.65
CA ALA A 104 -16.75 16.78 9.26
C ALA A 104 -18.27 16.85 9.12
N GLN A 105 -18.74 17.39 8.00
CA GLN A 105 -20.16 17.34 7.63
C GLN A 105 -20.54 15.90 7.25
N LEU A 106 -21.77 15.50 7.55
CA LEU A 106 -22.24 14.14 7.26
C LEU A 106 -22.13 13.79 5.77
N ALA A 107 -22.34 14.75 4.89
CA ALA A 107 -22.21 14.57 3.44
C ALA A 107 -20.77 14.24 2.99
N ASP A 108 -19.76 14.72 3.71
CA ASP A 108 -18.34 14.50 3.40
C ASP A 108 -17.81 13.18 3.94
N VAL A 109 -18.47 12.56 4.92
CA VAL A 109 -18.02 11.35 5.58
C VAL A 109 -17.70 10.20 4.59
N PRO A 110 -18.58 9.85 3.64
CA PRO A 110 -18.26 8.80 2.67
C PRO A 110 -16.99 9.10 1.86
N ILE A 111 -16.82 10.34 1.44
CA ILE A 111 -15.66 10.77 0.65
C ILE A 111 -14.38 10.68 1.49
N LEU A 112 -14.40 11.19 2.71
CA LEU A 112 -13.26 11.13 3.62
C LEU A 112 -12.83 9.69 3.89
N ILE A 113 -13.77 8.77 4.06
CA ILE A 113 -13.49 7.35 4.21
C ILE A 113 -12.88 6.79 2.92
N LEU A 114 -13.47 7.06 1.76
CA LEU A 114 -12.98 6.56 0.47
C LEU A 114 -11.56 7.06 0.15
N THR A 115 -11.20 8.27 0.58
CA THR A 115 -9.88 8.85 0.26
C THR A 115 -8.70 8.19 0.99
N ILE A 116 -8.92 7.37 2.00
CA ILE A 116 -7.84 6.51 2.56
C ILE A 116 -7.74 5.16 1.84
N ASP A 117 -8.61 4.90 0.86
CA ASP A 117 -8.68 3.63 0.11
C ASP A 117 -8.77 2.42 1.04
N PRO A 118 -9.84 2.29 1.88
CA PRO A 118 -9.90 1.25 2.89
C PRO A 118 -10.06 -0.14 2.26
N CYS A 119 -9.35 -1.09 2.82
CA CYS A 119 -9.45 -2.49 2.43
C CYS A 119 -9.91 -3.32 3.64
N ILE A 120 -11.04 -4.01 3.52
CA ILE A 120 -11.63 -4.79 4.61
C ILE A 120 -10.68 -5.88 5.09
N SER A 121 -10.08 -6.65 4.18
CA SER A 121 -9.11 -7.69 4.56
C SER A 121 -7.85 -7.12 5.23
N CYS A 122 -7.46 -5.90 4.91
CA CYS A 122 -6.36 -5.21 5.59
C CYS A 122 -6.74 -4.71 7.00
N THR A 123 -8.02 -4.50 7.25
CA THR A 123 -8.52 -4.01 8.55
C THR A 123 -8.64 -5.14 9.57
N GLU A 124 -8.87 -6.36 9.12
CA GLU A 124 -9.01 -7.55 9.96
C GLU A 124 -7.69 -8.15 10.46
N ARG A 125 -6.54 -7.56 10.13
CA ARG A 125 -5.21 -8.14 10.41
C ARG A 125 -4.34 -7.28 11.30
#